data_425fe3f121cdaa1dfe69a3f9dc87e517
#
_entry.id   425fe3f121cdaa1dfe69a3f9dc87e517
#
_cell.length_a   1.000
_cell.length_b   1.000
_cell.length_c   1.000
_cell.angle_alpha   90.00
_cell.angle_beta   90.00
_cell.angle_gamma   90.00
#
_symmetry.space_group_name_H-M   'P 1'
#
loop_
_entity.id
_entity.type
_entity.pdbx_description
1 polymer ?
#
loop_
_entity_poly.entity_id
_entity_poly.type
_entity_poly.pdbx_seq_one_letter_code
_entity_poly.pdbx_strand_id
1 'polypeptide(L)'
;MARRPKNSININDFKVKNYRIQKYKDEVGFQHVARDKNDGHIICDHMNRGGFLTSWIRKKYGVDVPSLYERRLYYQMNGDYWWEQWFDILKVPIEVPSIVCPYCDWKCNDASNHSGAYTVHLRDVHNVDFREHLKRFPQDTKFLSKQLDEIKRNELKENEDNYVICPICGEKLFKMTPSHLKHKHNMTMDEFKLRYPNANIMSKMMHEQASESVKLGNMVPRKRIFVSSYEKIIQDMLCENNIEFEANRQILIGKEIDILIPSKRFGIEFDGLLFHSERFGKKDKNYHLDKTNKCNAKGYSLIHVFEDELHGKKDITLRRIKHKLGLNNDLPKVDGRKCLVRNIDIELAKDFVNQNDLAIWNGGDYSIGAFCNDELVGVLVAKDNDKIITHLSTHNKFLCRGVASKLVKTYVREMRNKEVFVYADKRWTCDGDSNLFTKIGFERLEDIEPRAWFYYPKKFRYLRFPNKLQEDEYDVIFDCGYFSYKFSKGKKPKASERILE
;
A
#
# COMPACT_ATOMS: atom_id res chain seq x y z
N MET A 1 29.19 -21.60 -12.78
CA MET A 1 28.95 -21.60 -11.31
C MET A 1 30.29 -21.58 -10.60
N ALA A 2 30.76 -20.42 -10.21
CA ALA A 2 32.00 -20.26 -9.45
C ALA A 2 31.65 -20.37 -7.95
N ARG A 3 32.28 -21.36 -7.28
CA ARG A 3 32.13 -21.60 -5.84
C ARG A 3 32.73 -20.43 -5.05
N ARG A 4 31.95 -19.84 -4.12
CA ARG A 4 32.43 -18.87 -3.15
C ARG A 4 33.59 -19.47 -2.33
N PRO A 5 34.69 -18.74 -2.09
CA PRO A 5 35.69 -19.16 -1.15
C PRO A 5 35.12 -19.14 0.27
N LYS A 6 35.21 -20.27 0.95
CA LYS A 6 34.86 -20.41 2.36
C LYS A 6 36.03 -19.86 3.21
N ASN A 7 36.05 -18.56 3.42
CA ASN A 7 36.70 -17.99 4.59
C ASN A 7 35.64 -17.31 5.40
N SER A 8 35.16 -18.01 6.40
CA SER A 8 34.20 -17.52 7.38
C SER A 8 34.87 -16.49 8.29
N ILE A 9 34.95 -15.24 7.85
CA ILE A 9 35.13 -14.11 8.76
C ILE A 9 33.81 -13.99 9.52
N ASN A 10 33.92 -14.07 10.84
CA ASN A 10 32.75 -13.97 11.71
C ASN A 10 32.17 -12.55 11.58
N ILE A 11 31.02 -12.44 10.91
CA ILE A 11 30.35 -11.18 10.57
C ILE A 11 29.98 -10.33 11.81
N ASN A 12 29.94 -10.95 13.00
CA ASN A 12 29.62 -10.28 14.27
C ASN A 12 30.78 -9.45 14.84
N ASP A 13 32.00 -9.61 14.35
CA ASP A 13 33.15 -8.89 14.85
C ASP A 13 33.39 -7.51 14.20
N PHE A 14 32.60 -7.18 13.15
CA PHE A 14 32.70 -5.89 12.46
C PHE A 14 31.51 -5.00 12.79
N LYS A 15 31.71 -4.03 13.69
CA LYS A 15 30.80 -2.88 13.84
C LYS A 15 30.92 -1.98 12.60
N VAL A 16 30.04 -2.18 11.60
CA VAL A 16 29.95 -1.29 10.45
C VAL A 16 29.46 0.08 10.92
N LYS A 17 30.36 1.05 10.99
CA LYS A 17 30.03 2.42 11.38
C LYS A 17 29.05 3.04 10.36
N ASN A 18 27.96 3.63 10.84
CA ASN A 18 27.01 4.39 10.04
C ASN A 18 27.59 5.78 9.70
N TYR A 19 28.48 5.88 8.72
CA TYR A 19 28.89 7.19 8.22
C TYR A 19 28.52 7.32 6.75
N ARG A 20 28.18 8.56 6.38
CA ARG A 20 28.07 8.95 4.99
C ARG A 20 29.49 8.95 4.41
N ILE A 21 29.79 7.93 3.63
CA ILE A 21 31.06 7.83 2.94
C ILE A 21 30.93 8.70 1.69
N GLN A 22 31.67 9.80 1.66
CA GLN A 22 31.81 10.65 0.48
C GLN A 22 33.26 10.57 0.00
N LYS A 23 33.56 9.55 -0.82
CA LYS A 23 34.88 9.44 -1.47
C LYS A 23 35.05 10.53 -2.52
N TYR A 24 33.99 10.82 -3.25
CA TYR A 24 33.95 11.83 -4.29
C TYR A 24 33.13 13.02 -3.82
N LYS A 25 33.79 14.13 -3.51
CA LYS A 25 33.13 15.39 -3.17
C LYS A 25 33.08 16.27 -4.40
N ASP A 26 31.93 16.88 -4.65
CA ASP A 26 31.81 17.92 -5.65
C ASP A 26 32.64 19.13 -5.19
N GLU A 27 33.53 19.61 -6.06
CA GLU A 27 34.31 20.81 -5.89
C GLU A 27 33.71 21.93 -6.76
N VAL A 28 33.89 23.17 -6.34
CA VAL A 28 33.38 24.31 -7.13
C VAL A 28 34.02 24.27 -8.53
N GLY A 29 33.18 24.23 -9.57
CA GLY A 29 33.62 24.16 -10.96
C GLY A 29 33.94 22.78 -11.50
N PHE A 30 33.76 21.73 -10.69
CA PHE A 30 33.99 20.35 -11.11
C PHE A 30 32.94 19.41 -10.54
N GLN A 31 32.55 18.43 -11.35
CA GLN A 31 31.72 17.32 -10.89
C GLN A 31 32.37 15.98 -11.21
N HIS A 32 32.02 14.95 -10.46
CA HIS A 32 32.46 13.60 -10.74
C HIS A 32 31.35 12.87 -11.54
N VAL A 33 31.76 12.25 -12.65
CA VAL A 33 30.87 11.44 -13.50
C VAL A 33 31.43 10.00 -13.59
N ALA A 34 30.53 9.01 -13.66
CA ALA A 34 30.91 7.63 -13.89
C ALA A 34 30.94 7.33 -15.39
N ARG A 35 32.02 6.77 -15.88
CA ARG A 35 32.17 6.24 -17.24
C ARG A 35 32.22 4.73 -17.18
N ASP A 36 31.34 4.07 -17.90
CA ASP A 36 31.33 2.61 -18.03
C ASP A 36 32.60 2.12 -18.71
N LYS A 37 33.31 1.19 -18.07
CA LYS A 37 34.62 0.66 -18.54
C LYS A 37 34.51 -0.14 -19.82
N ASN A 38 33.34 -0.75 -20.11
CA ASN A 38 33.18 -1.64 -21.24
C ASN A 38 32.82 -0.90 -22.55
N ASP A 39 31.99 0.13 -22.51
CA ASP A 39 31.53 0.83 -23.69
C ASP A 39 31.80 2.35 -23.67
N GLY A 40 32.39 2.85 -22.60
CA GLY A 40 32.73 4.26 -22.46
C GLY A 40 31.55 5.21 -22.25
N HIS A 41 30.34 4.68 -22.06
CA HIS A 41 29.13 5.48 -21.83
C HIS A 41 29.26 6.29 -20.53
N ILE A 42 29.05 7.60 -20.63
CA ILE A 42 29.08 8.50 -19.49
C ILE A 42 27.69 8.54 -18.86
N ILE A 43 27.64 8.12 -17.60
CA ILE A 43 26.43 8.19 -16.79
C ILE A 43 26.48 9.52 -16.03
N CYS A 44 25.57 10.42 -16.35
CA CYS A 44 25.51 11.71 -15.69
C CYS A 44 25.22 11.57 -14.20
N ASP A 45 25.97 12.37 -13.45
CA ASP A 45 25.76 12.96 -12.14
C ASP A 45 25.16 12.11 -10.98
N HIS A 46 25.45 12.53 -9.77
CA HIS A 46 25.00 12.00 -8.48
C HIS A 46 25.68 10.69 -8.01
N MET A 47 27.02 10.72 -8.05
CA MET A 47 27.88 9.69 -7.45
C MET A 47 27.52 9.37 -5.99
N ASN A 48 26.88 10.28 -5.29
CA ASN A 48 26.43 10.11 -3.91
C ASN A 48 25.19 9.20 -3.75
N ARG A 49 24.56 8.79 -4.86
CA ARG A 49 23.40 7.89 -4.88
C ARG A 49 23.78 6.52 -5.46
N GLY A 50 24.61 5.77 -4.73
CA GLY A 50 25.04 4.41 -5.13
C GLY A 50 23.90 3.43 -5.52
N GLY A 51 22.65 3.80 -5.30
CA GLY A 51 21.48 3.07 -5.77
C GLY A 51 21.26 3.16 -7.29
N PHE A 52 21.64 4.26 -7.93
CA PHE A 52 21.51 4.41 -9.39
C PHE A 52 22.50 3.56 -10.14
N LEU A 53 23.77 3.63 -9.76
CA LEU A 53 24.85 2.84 -10.38
C LEU A 53 24.65 1.33 -10.17
N THR A 54 24.23 0.91 -8.99
CA THR A 54 23.90 -0.49 -8.72
C THR A 54 22.70 -0.98 -9.52
N SER A 55 21.69 -0.14 -9.74
CA SER A 55 20.56 -0.44 -10.61
C SER A 55 20.98 -0.58 -12.08
N TRP A 56 21.87 0.30 -12.54
CA TRP A 56 22.46 0.23 -13.88
C TRP A 56 23.22 -1.09 -14.09
N ILE A 57 24.11 -1.47 -13.16
CA ILE A 57 24.87 -2.72 -13.20
C ILE A 57 23.96 -3.92 -13.31
N ARG A 58 22.91 -3.99 -12.49
CA ARG A 58 21.92 -5.07 -12.53
C ARG A 58 21.24 -5.17 -13.89
N LYS A 59 20.79 -4.04 -14.43
CA LYS A 59 20.07 -4.00 -15.72
C LYS A 59 20.95 -4.33 -16.91
N LYS A 60 22.18 -3.80 -16.93
CA LYS A 60 23.08 -3.94 -18.11
C LYS A 60 23.88 -5.22 -18.10
N TYR A 61 24.34 -5.64 -16.94
CA TYR A 61 25.27 -6.78 -16.81
C TYR A 61 24.62 -8.03 -16.19
N GLY A 62 23.36 -7.95 -15.73
CA GLY A 62 22.68 -9.08 -15.09
C GLY A 62 23.32 -9.54 -13.78
N VAL A 63 24.12 -8.68 -13.14
CA VAL A 63 24.88 -9.03 -11.93
C VAL A 63 24.01 -8.82 -10.69
N ASP A 64 24.04 -9.80 -9.78
CA ASP A 64 23.40 -9.66 -8.47
C ASP A 64 24.12 -8.60 -7.64
N VAL A 65 23.37 -7.58 -7.26
CA VAL A 65 23.91 -6.48 -6.44
C VAL A 65 23.94 -6.89 -4.98
N PRO A 66 25.11 -6.84 -4.32
CA PRO A 66 25.23 -7.14 -2.91
C PRO A 66 24.35 -6.22 -2.05
N SER A 67 23.97 -6.68 -0.87
CA SER A 67 23.21 -5.88 0.10
C SER A 67 23.97 -4.59 0.46
N LEU A 68 23.24 -3.60 1.00
CA LEU A 68 23.86 -2.35 1.44
C LEU A 68 24.96 -2.59 2.49
N TYR A 69 24.78 -3.58 3.35
CA TYR A 69 25.75 -3.99 4.35
C TYR A 69 27.05 -4.54 3.70
N GLU A 70 26.93 -5.48 2.77
CA GLU A 70 28.05 -6.07 2.05
C GLU A 70 28.84 -5.01 1.25
N ARG A 71 28.15 -4.06 0.62
CA ARG A 71 28.79 -2.96 -0.10
C ARG A 71 29.55 -2.01 0.81
N ARG A 72 29.05 -1.76 2.02
CA ARG A 72 29.75 -0.96 3.04
C ARG A 72 30.99 -1.69 3.57
N LEU A 73 30.87 -2.99 3.79
CA LEU A 73 31.98 -3.83 4.19
C LEU A 73 33.05 -3.86 3.09
N TYR A 74 32.68 -4.01 1.83
CA TYR A 74 33.56 -3.93 0.69
C TYR A 74 34.38 -2.62 0.67
N TYR A 75 33.71 -1.48 0.86
CA TYR A 75 34.38 -0.18 0.93
C TYR A 75 35.37 -0.10 2.11
N GLN A 76 35.01 -0.60 3.28
CA GLN A 76 35.91 -0.59 4.43
C GLN A 76 37.19 -1.43 4.22
N MET A 77 37.04 -2.53 3.47
CA MET A 77 38.17 -3.43 3.20
C MET A 77 39.06 -2.94 2.05
N ASN A 78 38.49 -2.33 1.02
CA ASN A 78 39.16 -2.01 -0.23
C ASN A 78 39.40 -0.51 -0.46
N GLY A 79 38.73 0.37 0.27
CA GLY A 79 38.79 1.81 0.06
C GLY A 79 38.02 2.32 -1.15
N ASP A 80 37.42 1.40 -1.92
CA ASP A 80 36.68 1.69 -3.15
C ASP A 80 35.24 1.25 -3.04
N TYR A 81 34.31 1.95 -3.74
CA TYR A 81 32.95 1.50 -3.80
C TYR A 81 32.83 0.21 -4.64
N TRP A 82 31.98 -0.70 -4.24
CA TRP A 82 31.76 -1.96 -4.95
C TRP A 82 31.47 -1.78 -6.45
N TRP A 83 30.73 -0.73 -6.83
CA TRP A 83 30.39 -0.43 -8.21
C TRP A 83 31.55 0.15 -9.05
N GLU A 84 32.66 0.61 -8.43
CA GLU A 84 33.85 1.08 -9.15
C GLU A 84 34.55 -0.01 -9.97
N GLN A 85 34.17 -1.27 -9.78
CA GLN A 85 34.63 -2.37 -10.61
C GLN A 85 34.18 -2.20 -12.07
N TRP A 86 33.02 -1.55 -12.30
CA TRP A 86 32.43 -1.33 -13.64
C TRP A 86 32.60 0.09 -14.17
N PHE A 87 33.01 1.04 -13.33
CA PHE A 87 33.07 2.44 -13.73
C PHE A 87 34.42 3.07 -13.42
N ASP A 88 34.92 3.89 -14.39
CA ASP A 88 35.94 4.88 -14.13
C ASP A 88 35.28 6.18 -13.65
N ILE A 89 35.89 6.82 -12.65
CA ILE A 89 35.38 8.08 -12.13
C ILE A 89 36.21 9.22 -12.72
N LEU A 90 35.54 10.07 -13.48
CA LEU A 90 36.15 11.21 -14.13
C LEU A 90 35.75 12.48 -13.40
N LYS A 91 36.72 13.36 -13.15
CA LYS A 91 36.50 14.72 -12.69
C LYS A 91 36.40 15.60 -13.93
N VAL A 92 35.18 16.13 -14.20
CA VAL A 92 34.92 16.97 -15.37
C VAL A 92 34.60 18.40 -14.96
N PRO A 93 35.09 19.41 -15.70
CA PRO A 93 34.73 20.79 -15.42
C PRO A 93 33.26 21.02 -15.75
N ILE A 94 32.60 21.82 -14.93
CA ILE A 94 31.23 22.28 -15.15
C ILE A 94 31.23 23.82 -15.12
N GLU A 95 30.38 24.41 -15.96
CA GLU A 95 30.05 25.82 -15.81
C GLU A 95 29.25 25.99 -14.53
N VAL A 96 29.80 26.71 -13.57
CA VAL A 96 29.04 27.09 -12.36
C VAL A 96 28.24 28.34 -12.68
N PRO A 97 26.90 28.22 -12.74
CA PRO A 97 26.07 29.41 -12.90
C PRO A 97 26.38 30.36 -11.75
N SER A 98 26.76 31.58 -12.05
CA SER A 98 27.05 32.60 -11.04
C SER A 98 26.03 33.74 -11.15
N ILE A 99 25.65 34.30 -9.99
CA ILE A 99 24.89 35.55 -9.95
C ILE A 99 25.91 36.67 -10.08
N VAL A 100 25.74 37.53 -11.09
CA VAL A 100 26.55 38.74 -11.28
C VAL A 100 25.78 39.92 -10.72
N CYS A 101 26.41 40.73 -9.89
CA CYS A 101 25.80 41.95 -9.37
C CYS A 101 25.64 43.01 -10.49
N PRO A 102 24.45 43.56 -10.71
CA PRO A 102 24.27 44.56 -11.75
C PRO A 102 24.82 45.95 -11.38
N TYR A 103 25.30 46.13 -10.16
CA TYR A 103 25.83 47.39 -9.65
C TYR A 103 27.37 47.42 -9.57
N CYS A 104 28.05 46.24 -9.61
CA CYS A 104 29.51 46.09 -9.57
C CYS A 104 29.94 44.73 -10.12
N ASP A 105 31.25 44.50 -10.19
CA ASP A 105 31.83 43.23 -10.74
C ASP A 105 31.78 42.04 -9.81
N TRP A 106 31.09 42.14 -8.66
CA TRP A 106 30.99 41.04 -7.72
C TRP A 106 30.16 39.89 -8.30
N LYS A 107 30.67 38.67 -8.05
CA LYS A 107 30.04 37.43 -8.49
C LYS A 107 29.84 36.49 -7.32
N CYS A 108 28.67 35.88 -7.30
CA CYS A 108 28.32 34.80 -6.35
C CYS A 108 28.23 33.46 -7.05
N ASN A 109 28.98 32.48 -6.60
CA ASN A 109 28.92 31.11 -7.14
C ASN A 109 27.70 30.30 -6.67
N ASP A 110 26.88 30.86 -5.80
CA ASP A 110 25.59 30.28 -5.38
C ASP A 110 24.49 30.75 -6.34
N ALA A 111 24.33 30.04 -7.45
CA ALA A 111 23.40 30.35 -8.53
C ALA A 111 21.92 30.49 -8.11
N SER A 112 21.57 29.96 -6.94
CA SER A 112 20.21 30.02 -6.40
C SER A 112 20.06 30.96 -5.20
N ASN A 113 21.15 31.61 -4.79
CA ASN A 113 21.21 32.46 -3.61
C ASN A 113 20.68 31.80 -2.33
N HIS A 114 20.88 30.48 -2.18
CA HIS A 114 20.45 29.73 -1.00
C HIS A 114 21.15 30.20 0.29
N SER A 115 22.40 30.65 0.16
CA SER A 115 23.17 31.24 1.25
C SER A 115 22.72 32.65 1.63
N GLY A 116 21.94 33.32 0.77
CA GLY A 116 21.57 34.71 0.93
C GLY A 116 22.72 35.71 0.64
N ALA A 117 23.87 35.20 0.15
CA ALA A 117 25.06 36.03 -0.07
C ALA A 117 24.82 37.20 -1.02
N TYR A 118 24.01 37.02 -2.06
CA TYR A 118 23.66 38.10 -3.00
C TYR A 118 22.80 39.18 -2.33
N THR A 119 21.81 38.79 -1.53
CA THR A 119 20.98 39.76 -0.80
C THR A 119 21.75 40.53 0.25
N VAL A 120 22.68 39.89 0.92
CA VAL A 120 23.61 40.54 1.87
C VAL A 120 24.53 41.51 1.15
N HIS A 121 25.10 41.11 0.01
CA HIS A 121 25.96 41.98 -0.81
C HIS A 121 25.22 43.25 -1.27
N LEU A 122 23.98 43.11 -1.79
CA LEU A 122 23.18 44.27 -2.21
C LEU A 122 22.93 45.26 -1.06
N ARG A 123 22.63 44.75 0.11
CA ARG A 123 22.37 45.58 1.30
C ARG A 123 23.64 46.23 1.84
N ASP A 124 24.70 45.45 2.03
CA ASP A 124 25.89 45.89 2.75
C ASP A 124 26.85 46.70 1.89
N VAL A 125 26.91 46.43 0.58
CA VAL A 125 27.81 47.14 -0.35
C VAL A 125 27.12 48.29 -1.11
N HIS A 126 25.86 48.06 -1.51
CA HIS A 126 25.12 49.04 -2.32
C HIS A 126 24.04 49.78 -1.55
N ASN A 127 23.82 49.43 -0.30
CA ASN A 127 22.73 49.96 0.54
C ASN A 127 21.36 49.89 -0.17
N VAL A 128 21.15 48.81 -0.95
CA VAL A 128 19.91 48.55 -1.70
C VAL A 128 19.15 47.42 -1.03
N ASP A 129 17.91 47.71 -0.61
CA ASP A 129 16.98 46.68 -0.18
C ASP A 129 16.61 45.79 -1.39
N PHE A 130 16.52 44.49 -1.14
CA PHE A 130 16.25 43.54 -2.22
C PHE A 130 14.88 43.77 -2.89
N ARG A 131 13.90 44.27 -2.17
CA ARG A 131 12.58 44.65 -2.73
C ARG A 131 12.72 45.84 -3.69
N GLU A 132 13.60 46.79 -3.39
CA GLU A 132 13.90 47.95 -4.24
C GLU A 132 14.69 47.51 -5.46
N HIS A 133 15.64 46.58 -5.28
CA HIS A 133 16.36 45.91 -6.35
C HIS A 133 15.41 45.24 -7.35
N LEU A 134 14.42 44.47 -6.87
CA LEU A 134 13.45 43.77 -7.72
C LEU A 134 12.55 44.68 -8.57
N LYS A 135 12.35 45.92 -8.15
CA LYS A 135 11.64 46.91 -8.99
C LYS A 135 12.43 47.26 -10.25
N ARG A 136 13.75 47.23 -10.16
CA ARG A 136 14.68 47.50 -11.28
C ARG A 136 15.04 46.26 -12.07
N PHE A 137 15.13 45.10 -11.40
CA PHE A 137 15.54 43.81 -11.97
C PHE A 137 14.52 42.73 -11.62
N PRO A 138 13.31 42.76 -12.23
CA PRO A 138 12.24 41.78 -11.91
C PRO A 138 12.62 40.30 -12.15
N GLN A 139 13.56 40.05 -13.08
CA GLN A 139 14.08 38.71 -13.39
C GLN A 139 14.80 38.06 -12.18
N ASP A 140 15.28 38.87 -11.23
CA ASP A 140 16.00 38.39 -10.05
C ASP A 140 15.05 37.89 -8.94
N THR A 141 13.73 37.91 -9.21
CA THR A 141 12.72 37.28 -8.34
C THR A 141 13.04 35.79 -8.08
N LYS A 142 13.72 35.10 -9.02
CA LYS A 142 14.22 33.73 -8.85
C LYS A 142 15.23 33.57 -7.71
N PHE A 143 15.88 34.64 -7.27
CA PHE A 143 16.84 34.67 -6.17
C PHE A 143 16.22 35.06 -4.84
N LEU A 144 14.87 35.15 -4.77
CA LEU A 144 14.14 35.39 -3.54
C LEU A 144 14.51 34.33 -2.50
N SER A 145 15.35 34.76 -1.55
CA SER A 145 15.81 33.92 -0.46
C SER A 145 14.69 33.65 0.54
N LYS A 146 14.92 32.66 1.43
CA LYS A 146 14.06 32.29 2.55
C LYS A 146 13.55 33.48 3.40
N GLN A 147 14.24 34.61 3.39
CA GLN A 147 13.87 35.80 4.17
C GLN A 147 12.56 36.46 3.68
N LEU A 148 12.30 36.48 2.35
CA LEU A 148 11.03 36.99 1.85
C LEU A 148 9.86 36.03 2.06
N ASP A 149 10.15 34.75 2.02
CA ASP A 149 9.16 33.75 2.45
C ASP A 149 8.83 33.91 3.94
N GLU A 150 9.80 34.29 4.75
CA GLU A 150 9.62 34.53 6.18
C GLU A 150 8.85 35.82 6.46
N ILE A 151 9.11 36.90 5.72
CA ILE A 151 8.36 38.17 5.80
C ILE A 151 6.90 37.95 5.35
N LYS A 152 6.68 37.31 4.22
CA LYS A 152 5.34 36.93 3.76
C LYS A 152 4.61 36.02 4.77
N ARG A 153 5.33 35.08 5.39
CA ARG A 153 4.77 34.24 6.46
C ARG A 153 4.39 35.03 7.68
N ASN A 154 5.17 36.06 8.05
CA ASN A 154 4.87 36.89 9.20
C ASN A 154 3.68 37.82 8.92
N GLU A 155 3.60 38.43 7.73
CA GLU A 155 2.44 39.20 7.25
C GLU A 155 1.16 38.34 7.24
N LEU A 156 1.24 37.09 6.79
CA LEU A 156 0.10 36.16 6.84
C LEU A 156 -0.36 35.82 8.25
N LYS A 157 0.52 35.88 9.27
CA LYS A 157 0.19 35.67 10.67
C LYS A 157 -0.49 36.87 11.37
N GLU A 158 -0.74 37.93 10.66
CA GLU A 158 -1.56 39.06 11.16
C GLU A 158 -3.06 38.72 11.12
N ASN A 159 -3.49 37.82 10.25
CA ASN A 159 -4.87 37.34 10.19
C ASN A 159 -5.04 36.07 11.04
N GLU A 160 -6.02 36.05 11.96
CA GLU A 160 -6.31 34.94 12.88
C GLU A 160 -6.66 33.62 12.16
N ASP A 161 -7.25 33.67 10.99
CA ASP A 161 -7.54 32.47 10.17
C ASP A 161 -6.28 31.77 9.63
N ASN A 162 -5.13 32.45 9.63
CA ASN A 162 -3.89 31.98 9.03
C ASN A 162 -2.93 31.30 10.02
N TYR A 163 -3.22 31.33 11.31
CA TYR A 163 -2.35 30.68 12.30
C TYR A 163 -3.12 29.93 13.39
N VAL A 164 -2.42 29.07 14.07
CA VAL A 164 -2.83 28.45 15.34
C VAL A 164 -1.86 28.89 16.42
N ILE A 165 -2.33 29.07 17.64
CA ILE A 165 -1.52 29.43 18.80
C ILE A 165 -1.11 28.14 19.52
N CYS A 166 0.17 27.95 19.77
CA CYS A 166 0.64 26.87 20.61
C CYS A 166 0.17 27.11 22.06
N PRO A 167 -0.64 26.23 22.65
CA PRO A 167 -1.17 26.45 24.02
C PRO A 167 -0.09 26.39 25.12
N ILE A 168 1.13 25.98 24.78
CA ILE A 168 2.24 25.83 25.71
C ILE A 168 3.13 27.08 25.74
N CYS A 169 3.52 27.60 24.54
CA CYS A 169 4.45 28.72 24.42
C CYS A 169 3.86 30.01 23.83
N GLY A 170 2.60 29.98 23.38
CA GLY A 170 1.94 31.13 22.76
C GLY A 170 2.40 31.46 21.35
N GLU A 171 3.31 30.66 20.76
CA GLU A 171 3.85 30.92 19.41
C GLU A 171 2.78 30.75 18.33
N LYS A 172 2.71 31.70 17.39
CA LYS A 172 1.82 31.63 16.22
C LYS A 172 2.44 30.76 15.13
N LEU A 173 1.76 29.68 14.77
CA LEU A 173 2.20 28.68 13.80
C LEU A 173 1.14 28.49 12.72
N PHE A 174 1.49 28.23 11.47
CA PHE A 174 0.52 27.84 10.46
C PHE A 174 -0.09 26.46 10.75
N LYS A 175 0.73 25.58 11.31
CA LYS A 175 0.33 24.28 11.85
C LYS A 175 1.26 23.85 12.97
N MET A 176 0.74 23.09 13.92
CA MET A 176 1.54 22.40 14.92
C MET A 176 2.39 21.32 14.26
N THR A 177 3.70 21.36 14.44
CA THR A 177 4.62 20.40 13.82
C THR A 177 5.29 19.52 14.87
N PRO A 178 5.61 18.25 14.54
CA PRO A 178 6.40 17.39 15.44
C PRO A 178 7.75 18.01 15.84
N SER A 179 8.36 18.78 14.92
CA SER A 179 9.63 19.48 15.18
C SER A 179 9.47 20.56 16.23
N HIS A 180 8.43 21.40 16.15
CA HIS A 180 8.15 22.42 17.16
C HIS A 180 7.92 21.79 18.54
N LEU A 181 7.07 20.75 18.60
CA LEU A 181 6.77 20.06 19.87
C LEU A 181 8.02 19.40 20.46
N LYS A 182 8.81 18.74 19.65
CA LYS A 182 10.02 18.05 20.12
C LYS A 182 11.10 19.03 20.61
N HIS A 183 11.37 20.09 19.83
CA HIS A 183 12.48 21.00 20.15
C HIS A 183 12.12 22.07 21.20
N LYS A 184 10.86 22.54 21.22
CA LYS A 184 10.42 23.56 22.16
C LYS A 184 9.83 23.00 23.46
N HIS A 185 9.20 21.80 23.39
CA HIS A 185 8.41 21.26 24.50
C HIS A 185 8.79 19.84 24.90
N ASN A 186 9.79 19.24 24.24
CA ASN A 186 10.22 17.85 24.45
C ASN A 186 9.04 16.85 24.49
N MET A 187 8.07 17.02 23.59
CA MET A 187 6.80 16.32 23.55
C MET A 187 6.54 15.75 22.15
N THR A 188 5.90 14.58 22.09
CA THR A 188 5.42 14.01 20.83
C THR A 188 4.08 14.62 20.42
N MET A 189 3.68 14.42 19.16
CA MET A 189 2.37 14.86 18.67
C MET A 189 1.21 14.12 19.37
N ASP A 190 1.40 12.86 19.71
CA ASP A 190 0.38 12.04 20.37
C ASP A 190 0.17 12.47 21.82
N GLU A 191 1.26 12.73 22.56
CA GLU A 191 1.19 13.33 23.91
C GLU A 191 0.55 14.71 23.88
N PHE A 192 0.86 15.53 22.88
CA PHE A 192 0.23 16.82 22.70
C PHE A 192 -1.28 16.71 22.50
N LYS A 193 -1.75 15.84 21.61
CA LYS A 193 -3.19 15.63 21.38
C LYS A 193 -3.92 15.10 22.61
N LEU A 194 -3.26 14.24 23.38
CA LEU A 194 -3.82 13.72 24.62
C LEU A 194 -3.98 14.82 25.68
N ARG A 195 -2.98 15.70 25.78
CA ARG A 195 -2.96 16.78 26.80
C ARG A 195 -3.81 17.98 26.39
N TYR A 196 -3.93 18.25 25.10
CA TYR A 196 -4.67 19.37 24.53
C TYR A 196 -5.64 18.90 23.43
N PRO A 197 -6.69 18.11 23.79
CA PRO A 197 -7.57 17.47 22.81
C PRO A 197 -8.34 18.47 21.94
N ASN A 198 -8.59 19.68 22.45
CA ASN A 198 -9.34 20.72 21.76
C ASN A 198 -8.44 21.75 21.04
N ALA A 199 -7.11 21.57 21.05
CA ALA A 199 -6.22 22.50 20.38
C ALA A 199 -6.27 22.33 18.85
N ASN A 200 -6.46 23.43 18.15
CA ASN A 200 -6.34 23.43 16.69
C ASN A 200 -4.89 23.17 16.30
N ILE A 201 -4.66 22.13 15.51
CA ILE A 201 -3.32 21.75 15.04
C ILE A 201 -2.97 22.32 13.67
N MET A 202 -3.93 22.90 12.96
CA MET A 202 -3.75 23.49 11.63
C MET A 202 -4.65 24.72 11.50
N SER A 203 -4.13 25.79 10.90
CA SER A 203 -4.90 27.00 10.63
C SER A 203 -6.00 26.78 9.60
N LYS A 204 -7.04 27.62 9.63
CA LYS A 204 -8.17 27.55 8.68
C LYS A 204 -7.68 27.71 7.25
N MET A 205 -6.80 28.67 6.98
CA MET A 205 -6.17 28.87 5.67
C MET A 205 -5.50 27.59 5.15
N MET A 206 -4.73 26.88 6.00
CA MET A 206 -4.08 25.64 5.57
C MET A 206 -5.07 24.49 5.34
N HIS A 207 -6.16 24.44 6.09
CA HIS A 207 -7.25 23.49 5.84
C HIS A 207 -7.94 23.76 4.49
N GLU A 208 -8.21 25.03 4.20
CA GLU A 208 -8.84 25.46 2.95
C GLU A 208 -7.91 25.17 1.75
N GLN A 209 -6.62 25.55 1.83
CA GLN A 209 -5.63 25.25 0.79
C GLN A 209 -5.45 23.75 0.55
N ALA A 210 -5.43 22.94 1.61
CA ALA A 210 -5.38 21.49 1.48
C ALA A 210 -6.63 20.94 0.80
N SER A 211 -7.81 21.43 1.18
CA SER A 211 -9.09 21.05 0.59
C SER A 211 -9.20 21.47 -0.87
N GLU A 212 -8.76 22.68 -1.20
CA GLU A 212 -8.77 23.22 -2.55
C GLU A 212 -7.75 22.52 -3.46
N SER A 213 -6.55 22.22 -2.96
CA SER A 213 -5.55 21.42 -3.68
C SER A 213 -6.05 20.01 -4.00
N VAL A 214 -6.85 19.42 -3.10
CA VAL A 214 -7.51 18.15 -3.34
C VAL A 214 -8.61 18.27 -4.40
N LYS A 215 -9.43 19.34 -4.35
CA LYS A 215 -10.50 19.59 -5.31
C LYS A 215 -9.97 19.89 -6.71
N LEU A 216 -8.85 20.60 -6.82
CA LEU A 216 -8.23 20.98 -8.09
C LEU A 216 -7.33 19.89 -8.69
N GLY A 217 -7.17 18.75 -8.02
CA GLY A 217 -6.26 17.69 -8.47
C GLY A 217 -4.78 18.08 -8.45
N ASN A 218 -4.43 19.23 -7.87
CA ASN A 218 -3.07 19.79 -7.82
C ASN A 218 -2.17 19.08 -6.78
N MET A 219 -2.72 18.27 -5.89
CA MET A 219 -1.93 17.26 -5.22
C MET A 219 -1.70 16.14 -6.24
N VAL A 220 -0.67 16.29 -7.05
CA VAL A 220 -0.05 15.14 -7.70
C VAL A 220 0.25 14.16 -6.57
N PRO A 221 -0.40 13.00 -6.52
CA PRO A 221 -0.08 12.00 -5.50
C PRO A 221 1.42 11.80 -5.61
N ARG A 222 2.16 11.91 -4.50
CA ARG A 222 3.58 11.56 -4.52
C ARG A 222 3.65 10.21 -5.17
N LYS A 223 4.29 10.15 -6.36
CA LYS A 223 4.40 8.92 -7.13
C LYS A 223 4.89 7.87 -6.15
N ARG A 224 4.12 6.81 -5.98
CA ARG A 224 4.43 5.78 -4.99
C ARG A 224 5.83 5.29 -5.28
N ILE A 225 6.77 5.55 -4.38
CA ILE A 225 8.20 5.27 -4.59
C ILE A 225 8.47 3.77 -4.40
N PHE A 226 7.55 3.07 -3.75
CA PHE A 226 7.71 1.67 -3.41
C PHE A 226 6.40 0.90 -3.62
N VAL A 227 6.44 -0.08 -4.51
CA VAL A 227 5.40 -1.10 -4.71
C VAL A 227 5.91 -2.38 -4.09
N SER A 228 5.12 -3.03 -3.25
CA SER A 228 5.54 -4.30 -2.65
C SER A 228 5.67 -5.39 -3.71
N SER A 229 6.52 -6.38 -3.48
CA SER A 229 6.67 -7.51 -4.42
C SER A 229 5.36 -8.29 -4.61
N TYR A 230 4.54 -8.37 -3.59
CA TYR A 230 3.23 -9.04 -3.66
C TYR A 230 2.19 -8.22 -4.42
N GLU A 231 2.16 -6.91 -4.21
CA GLU A 231 1.29 -6.02 -4.99
C GLU A 231 1.66 -6.06 -6.48
N LYS A 232 2.98 -6.12 -6.77
CA LYS A 232 3.46 -6.27 -8.13
C LYS A 232 2.96 -7.54 -8.81
N ILE A 233 2.80 -8.65 -8.09
CA ILE A 233 2.19 -9.89 -8.61
C ILE A 233 0.77 -9.64 -9.14
N ILE A 234 -0.03 -8.85 -8.41
CA ILE A 234 -1.39 -8.49 -8.87
C ILE A 234 -1.31 -7.57 -10.08
N GLN A 235 -0.42 -6.57 -10.06
CA GLN A 235 -0.22 -5.63 -11.17
C GLN A 235 0.25 -6.35 -12.44
N ASP A 236 1.20 -7.27 -12.33
CA ASP A 236 1.71 -8.06 -13.45
C ASP A 236 0.57 -8.91 -14.07
N MET A 237 -0.26 -9.55 -13.23
CA MET A 237 -1.45 -10.29 -13.70
C MET A 237 -2.46 -9.38 -14.42
N LEU A 238 -2.66 -8.14 -13.97
CA LEU A 238 -3.54 -7.19 -14.65
C LEU A 238 -2.96 -6.75 -16.01
N CYS A 239 -1.65 -6.48 -16.06
CA CYS A 239 -0.94 -6.16 -17.30
C CYS A 239 -1.02 -7.29 -18.33
N GLU A 240 -0.81 -8.55 -17.90
CA GLU A 240 -0.94 -9.75 -18.76
C GLU A 240 -2.35 -9.89 -19.35
N ASN A 241 -3.36 -9.36 -18.70
CA ASN A 241 -4.75 -9.40 -19.16
C ASN A 241 -5.22 -8.06 -19.79
N ASN A 242 -4.30 -7.14 -20.09
CA ASN A 242 -4.58 -5.83 -20.68
C ASN A 242 -5.60 -5.00 -19.89
N ILE A 243 -5.53 -5.07 -18.55
CA ILE A 243 -6.38 -4.26 -17.66
C ILE A 243 -5.60 -3.02 -17.22
N GLU A 244 -6.12 -1.86 -17.53
CA GLU A 244 -5.60 -0.60 -17.07
C GLU A 244 -5.95 -0.37 -15.59
N PHE A 245 -4.98 0.05 -14.82
CA PHE A 245 -5.13 0.36 -13.40
C PHE A 245 -4.24 1.53 -12.97
N GLU A 246 -4.58 2.12 -11.85
CA GLU A 246 -3.84 3.21 -11.22
C GLU A 246 -3.85 3.09 -9.69
N ALA A 247 -2.88 3.70 -9.01
CA ALA A 247 -2.99 3.98 -7.58
C ALA A 247 -3.79 5.27 -7.40
N ASN A 248 -4.83 5.25 -6.58
CA ASN A 248 -5.75 6.38 -6.48
C ASN A 248 -5.92 6.87 -5.05
N ARG A 249 -5.81 8.19 -4.84
CA ARG A 249 -6.01 8.89 -3.56
C ARG A 249 -7.17 9.88 -3.58
N GLN A 250 -7.85 10.02 -4.70
CA GLN A 250 -8.91 11.02 -4.88
C GLN A 250 -10.26 10.51 -4.38
N ILE A 251 -10.57 9.24 -4.65
CA ILE A 251 -11.84 8.62 -4.26
C ILE A 251 -12.04 8.68 -2.74
N LEU A 252 -11.00 8.37 -1.96
CA LEU A 252 -11.06 8.27 -0.50
C LEU A 252 -10.48 9.48 0.24
N ILE A 253 -10.28 10.60 -0.42
CA ILE A 253 -9.77 11.86 0.15
C ILE A 253 -8.66 11.62 1.17
N GLY A 254 -7.41 11.48 0.65
CA GLY A 254 -6.21 11.30 1.47
C GLY A 254 -5.86 9.86 1.86
N LYS A 255 -6.73 8.88 1.61
CA LYS A 255 -6.41 7.45 1.71
C LYS A 255 -6.18 6.88 0.30
N GLU A 256 -5.12 6.10 0.14
CA GLU A 256 -4.79 5.47 -1.14
C GLU A 256 -5.61 4.19 -1.35
N ILE A 257 -6.05 3.97 -2.58
CA ILE A 257 -6.43 2.65 -3.10
C ILE A 257 -5.22 2.15 -3.88
N ASP A 258 -4.66 1.00 -3.49
CA ASP A 258 -3.41 0.49 -4.05
C ASP A 258 -3.50 0.24 -5.54
N ILE A 259 -4.57 -0.41 -5.97
CA ILE A 259 -4.85 -0.74 -7.36
C ILE A 259 -6.32 -0.41 -7.63
N LEU A 260 -6.56 0.65 -8.38
CA LEU A 260 -7.89 1.02 -8.87
C LEU A 260 -8.02 0.66 -10.33
N ILE A 261 -9.13 0.04 -10.71
CA ILE A 261 -9.52 -0.28 -12.10
C ILE A 261 -10.75 0.56 -12.44
N PRO A 262 -10.57 1.79 -12.97
CA PRO A 262 -11.67 2.74 -13.16
C PRO A 262 -12.77 2.20 -14.09
N SER A 263 -12.39 1.52 -15.17
CA SER A 263 -13.30 0.94 -16.17
C SER A 263 -14.28 -0.08 -15.58
N LYS A 264 -13.92 -0.70 -14.45
CA LYS A 264 -14.75 -1.70 -13.75
C LYS A 264 -15.32 -1.18 -12.43
N ARG A 265 -15.00 0.08 -12.06
CA ARG A 265 -15.31 0.63 -10.73
C ARG A 265 -14.90 -0.32 -9.59
N PHE A 266 -13.70 -0.84 -9.69
CA PHE A 266 -13.20 -1.89 -8.83
C PHE A 266 -11.84 -1.54 -8.25
N GLY A 267 -11.66 -1.71 -6.95
CA GLY A 267 -10.40 -1.50 -6.24
C GLY A 267 -9.89 -2.78 -5.60
N ILE A 268 -8.57 -2.89 -5.50
CA ILE A 268 -7.87 -3.96 -4.79
C ILE A 268 -6.90 -3.30 -3.82
N GLU A 269 -7.01 -3.67 -2.54
CA GLU A 269 -6.05 -3.35 -1.50
C GLU A 269 -5.16 -4.55 -1.24
N PHE A 270 -3.86 -4.31 -1.16
CA PHE A 270 -2.91 -5.29 -0.67
C PHE A 270 -2.56 -4.98 0.80
N ASP A 271 -3.03 -5.82 1.69
CA ASP A 271 -2.88 -5.64 3.12
C ASP A 271 -1.67 -6.44 3.64
N GLY A 272 -0.48 -5.81 3.65
CA GLY A 272 0.71 -6.38 4.26
C GLY A 272 0.52 -6.54 5.77
N LEU A 273 0.73 -7.75 6.30
CA LEU A 273 0.35 -8.10 7.68
C LEU A 273 0.94 -7.18 8.74
N LEU A 274 2.21 -6.79 8.59
CA LEU A 274 2.88 -5.88 9.54
C LEU A 274 2.27 -4.48 9.53
N PHE A 275 1.96 -3.94 8.33
CA PHE A 275 1.52 -2.55 8.17
C PHE A 275 0.01 -2.37 8.37
N HIS A 276 -0.73 -3.47 8.38
CA HIS A 276 -2.18 -3.48 8.57
C HIS A 276 -2.61 -4.06 9.93
N SER A 277 -1.66 -4.33 10.83
CA SER A 277 -1.91 -4.77 12.19
C SER A 277 -2.18 -3.60 13.16
N GLU A 278 -2.74 -3.92 14.31
CA GLU A 278 -3.16 -2.94 15.32
C GLU A 278 -1.97 -2.26 15.99
N ARG A 279 -1.01 -3.03 16.50
CA ARG A 279 0.13 -2.50 17.26
C ARG A 279 1.16 -1.82 16.36
N PHE A 280 1.63 -2.50 15.31
CA PHE A 280 2.67 -1.97 14.41
C PHE A 280 2.10 -1.06 13.35
N GLY A 281 1.02 -1.47 12.68
CA GLY A 281 0.38 -0.74 11.59
C GLY A 281 -0.50 0.41 12.05
N LYS A 282 -0.85 0.49 13.35
CA LYS A 282 -1.79 1.48 13.91
C LYS A 282 -3.15 1.44 13.23
N LYS A 283 -3.63 0.23 12.88
CA LYS A 283 -4.93 0.02 12.24
C LYS A 283 -5.91 -0.54 13.25
N ASP A 284 -6.99 0.21 13.51
CA ASP A 284 -8.07 -0.19 14.41
C ASP A 284 -8.95 -1.29 13.80
N LYS A 285 -9.86 -1.82 14.62
CA LYS A 285 -10.80 -2.87 14.27
C LYS A 285 -11.57 -2.60 12.97
N ASN A 286 -11.96 -1.36 12.74
CA ASN A 286 -12.85 -0.99 11.64
C ASN A 286 -12.09 -0.48 10.39
N TYR A 287 -10.77 -0.39 10.42
CA TYR A 287 -9.98 0.23 9.37
C TYR A 287 -10.29 -0.28 7.95
N HIS A 288 -10.31 -1.61 7.76
CA HIS A 288 -10.57 -2.23 6.46
C HIS A 288 -12.06 -2.11 6.08
N LEU A 289 -12.95 -2.35 7.02
CA LEU A 289 -14.40 -2.20 6.81
C LEU A 289 -14.78 -0.77 6.43
N ASP A 290 -14.27 0.23 7.15
CA ASP A 290 -14.51 1.65 6.86
C ASP A 290 -14.01 2.04 5.47
N LYS A 291 -12.85 1.51 5.06
CA LYS A 291 -12.31 1.77 3.74
C LYS A 291 -13.21 1.17 2.66
N THR A 292 -13.66 -0.07 2.85
CA THR A 292 -14.62 -0.74 1.98
C THR A 292 -15.93 0.05 1.87
N ASN A 293 -16.52 0.44 3.01
CA ASN A 293 -17.77 1.18 3.05
C ASN A 293 -17.68 2.53 2.34
N LYS A 294 -16.56 3.25 2.52
CA LYS A 294 -16.32 4.53 1.83
C LYS A 294 -16.17 4.36 0.30
N CYS A 295 -15.53 3.28 -0.16
CA CYS A 295 -15.48 2.95 -1.57
C CYS A 295 -16.86 2.63 -2.13
N ASN A 296 -17.62 1.78 -1.43
CA ASN A 296 -18.99 1.40 -1.83
C ASN A 296 -19.91 2.61 -1.92
N ALA A 297 -19.83 3.55 -0.97
CA ALA A 297 -20.58 4.80 -0.98
C ALA A 297 -20.27 5.71 -2.20
N LYS A 298 -19.10 5.51 -2.83
CA LYS A 298 -18.68 6.17 -4.07
C LYS A 298 -18.98 5.35 -5.33
N GLY A 299 -19.64 4.21 -5.19
CA GLY A 299 -19.97 3.30 -6.29
C GLY A 299 -18.80 2.45 -6.79
N TYR A 300 -17.78 2.25 -5.95
CA TYR A 300 -16.64 1.38 -6.23
C TYR A 300 -16.68 0.17 -5.30
N SER A 301 -16.54 -1.03 -5.87
CA SER A 301 -16.30 -2.25 -5.08
C SER A 301 -14.83 -2.31 -4.67
N LEU A 302 -14.55 -2.64 -3.42
CA LEU A 302 -13.18 -2.81 -2.91
C LEU A 302 -13.01 -4.22 -2.35
N ILE A 303 -11.95 -4.90 -2.77
CA ILE A 303 -11.52 -6.15 -2.15
C ILE A 303 -10.21 -5.96 -1.40
N HIS A 304 -10.04 -6.74 -0.33
CA HIS A 304 -8.85 -6.78 0.50
C HIS A 304 -8.14 -8.11 0.33
N VAL A 305 -6.88 -8.06 -0.08
CA VAL A 305 -6.01 -9.23 -0.26
C VAL A 305 -4.91 -9.18 0.78
N PHE A 306 -4.93 -10.09 1.74
CA PHE A 306 -3.90 -10.15 2.76
C PHE A 306 -2.63 -10.84 2.24
N GLU A 307 -1.48 -10.45 2.81
CA GLU A 307 -0.16 -10.94 2.41
C GLU A 307 -0.04 -12.47 2.45
N ASP A 308 -0.61 -13.13 3.47
CA ASP A 308 -0.60 -14.59 3.61
C ASP A 308 -1.35 -15.31 2.49
N GLU A 309 -2.38 -14.70 1.92
CA GLU A 309 -3.13 -15.26 0.81
C GLU A 309 -2.28 -15.30 -0.48
N LEU A 310 -1.48 -14.28 -0.74
CA LEU A 310 -0.53 -14.29 -1.87
C LEU A 310 0.72 -15.10 -1.59
N HIS A 311 1.18 -15.16 -0.33
CA HIS A 311 2.35 -15.96 0.04
C HIS A 311 2.07 -17.46 -0.06
N GLY A 312 0.98 -17.93 0.52
CA GLY A 312 0.67 -19.36 0.65
C GLY A 312 -0.25 -19.93 -0.42
N LYS A 313 -1.14 -19.08 -1.01
CA LYS A 313 -2.18 -19.50 -1.95
C LYS A 313 -2.28 -18.58 -3.17
N LYS A 314 -1.13 -18.21 -3.74
CA LYS A 314 -1.01 -17.24 -4.84
C LYS A 314 -1.97 -17.54 -6.00
N ASP A 315 -1.98 -18.78 -6.50
CA ASP A 315 -2.77 -19.14 -7.68
C ASP A 315 -4.27 -19.04 -7.42
N ILE A 316 -4.71 -19.46 -6.22
CA ILE A 316 -6.12 -19.34 -5.81
C ILE A 316 -6.51 -17.86 -5.67
N THR A 317 -5.64 -17.05 -5.08
CA THR A 317 -5.87 -15.61 -4.89
C THR A 317 -6.01 -14.90 -6.22
N LEU A 318 -5.04 -15.07 -7.12
CA LEU A 318 -5.07 -14.46 -8.46
C LEU A 318 -6.28 -14.96 -9.27
N ARG A 319 -6.60 -16.24 -9.15
CA ARG A 319 -7.78 -16.82 -9.76
C ARG A 319 -9.07 -16.15 -9.28
N ARG A 320 -9.21 -15.93 -7.98
CA ARG A 320 -10.37 -15.27 -7.39
C ARG A 320 -10.50 -13.82 -7.85
N ILE A 321 -9.37 -13.10 -7.97
CA ILE A 321 -9.33 -11.75 -8.54
C ILE A 321 -9.75 -11.78 -10.02
N LYS A 322 -9.19 -12.67 -10.83
CA LYS A 322 -9.58 -12.85 -12.24
C LYS A 322 -11.09 -13.11 -12.38
N HIS A 323 -11.64 -13.95 -11.51
CA HIS A 323 -13.09 -14.23 -11.50
C HIS A 323 -13.92 -12.97 -11.22
N LYS A 324 -13.52 -12.15 -10.24
CA LYS A 324 -14.18 -10.86 -9.93
C LYS A 324 -14.13 -9.88 -11.09
N LEU A 325 -13.05 -9.91 -11.85
CA LEU A 325 -12.85 -9.04 -13.01
C LEU A 325 -13.47 -9.60 -14.31
N GLY A 326 -14.05 -10.83 -14.28
CA GLY A 326 -14.62 -11.48 -15.45
C GLY A 326 -13.58 -12.01 -16.45
N LEU A 327 -12.37 -12.30 -16.00
CA LEU A 327 -11.22 -12.71 -16.83
C LEU A 327 -11.01 -14.25 -16.92
N ASN A 328 -12.02 -15.05 -16.64
CA ASN A 328 -11.91 -16.51 -16.60
C ASN A 328 -12.55 -17.22 -17.82
N ASN A 329 -12.62 -16.56 -18.97
CA ASN A 329 -13.29 -17.11 -20.15
C ASN A 329 -12.51 -18.22 -20.85
N ASP A 330 -11.22 -18.33 -20.58
CA ASP A 330 -10.27 -19.33 -21.08
C ASP A 330 -10.37 -20.69 -20.41
N LEU A 331 -11.06 -20.75 -19.26
CA LEU A 331 -11.14 -21.97 -18.48
C LEU A 331 -12.21 -22.93 -18.97
N PRO A 332 -11.96 -24.26 -18.84
CA PRO A 332 -12.98 -25.26 -19.10
C PRO A 332 -14.23 -24.98 -18.28
N LYS A 333 -15.40 -25.00 -18.95
CA LYS A 333 -16.68 -24.68 -18.33
C LYS A 333 -17.34 -25.94 -17.79
N VAL A 334 -17.76 -25.87 -16.53
CA VAL A 334 -18.55 -26.92 -15.87
C VAL A 334 -19.92 -26.34 -15.49
N ASP A 335 -20.98 -26.95 -16.02
CA ASP A 335 -22.35 -26.56 -15.70
C ASP A 335 -22.89 -27.41 -14.54
N GLY A 336 -23.32 -26.77 -13.47
CA GLY A 336 -23.89 -27.45 -12.32
C GLY A 336 -25.10 -28.34 -12.63
N ARG A 337 -25.84 -28.06 -13.72
CA ARG A 337 -26.95 -28.92 -14.17
C ARG A 337 -26.48 -30.33 -14.54
N LYS A 338 -25.26 -30.44 -15.08
CA LYS A 338 -24.64 -31.72 -15.48
C LYS A 338 -23.97 -32.46 -14.33
N CYS A 339 -23.75 -31.79 -13.19
CA CYS A 339 -23.08 -32.43 -12.06
C CYS A 339 -24.04 -33.33 -11.28
N LEU A 340 -23.51 -34.44 -10.79
CA LEU A 340 -24.15 -35.27 -9.78
C LEU A 340 -23.70 -34.82 -8.39
N VAL A 341 -24.65 -34.66 -7.44
CA VAL A 341 -24.32 -34.33 -6.04
C VAL A 341 -24.51 -35.56 -5.19
N ARG A 342 -23.50 -35.90 -4.41
CA ARG A 342 -23.52 -37.03 -3.47
C ARG A 342 -22.74 -36.71 -2.20
N ASN A 343 -23.02 -37.46 -1.13
CA ASN A 343 -22.25 -37.38 0.11
C ASN A 343 -20.79 -37.79 -0.16
N ILE A 344 -19.88 -37.14 0.49
CA ILE A 344 -18.44 -37.41 0.43
C ILE A 344 -17.88 -37.49 1.85
N ASP A 345 -16.71 -38.10 1.97
CA ASP A 345 -15.96 -38.11 3.20
C ASP A 345 -15.48 -36.72 3.59
N ILE A 346 -15.45 -36.42 4.89
CA ILE A 346 -15.10 -35.09 5.40
C ILE A 346 -13.63 -34.74 5.14
N GLU A 347 -12.73 -35.74 5.15
CA GLU A 347 -11.32 -35.51 4.83
C GLU A 347 -11.14 -35.21 3.35
N LEU A 348 -11.88 -35.86 2.46
CA LEU A 348 -11.89 -35.50 1.03
C LEU A 348 -12.39 -34.07 0.82
N ALA A 349 -13.42 -33.66 1.55
CA ALA A 349 -13.93 -32.27 1.48
C ALA A 349 -12.89 -31.28 2.01
N LYS A 350 -12.17 -31.60 3.08
CA LYS A 350 -11.10 -30.78 3.66
C LYS A 350 -9.93 -30.61 2.68
N ASP A 351 -9.48 -31.67 2.06
CA ASP A 351 -8.42 -31.63 1.07
C ASP A 351 -8.82 -30.75 -0.13
N PHE A 352 -10.05 -30.90 -0.60
CA PHE A 352 -10.58 -30.08 -1.67
C PHE A 352 -10.61 -28.58 -1.31
N VAL A 353 -11.10 -28.23 -0.10
CA VAL A 353 -11.14 -26.85 0.40
C VAL A 353 -9.74 -26.28 0.48
N ASN A 354 -8.79 -27.02 1.06
CA ASN A 354 -7.40 -26.57 1.20
C ASN A 354 -6.73 -26.26 -0.15
N GLN A 355 -7.07 -27.02 -1.19
CA GLN A 355 -6.51 -26.89 -2.55
C GLN A 355 -7.23 -25.83 -3.39
N ASN A 356 -8.47 -25.48 -3.08
CA ASN A 356 -9.30 -24.66 -3.96
C ASN A 356 -9.87 -23.39 -3.32
N ASP A 357 -9.68 -23.17 -2.01
CA ASP A 357 -10.22 -22.00 -1.30
C ASP A 357 -9.16 -21.25 -0.49
N LEU A 358 -9.40 -19.97 -0.28
CA LEU A 358 -8.62 -19.12 0.63
C LEU A 358 -9.01 -19.34 2.08
N ALA A 359 -10.22 -19.80 2.34
CA ALA A 359 -10.72 -20.06 3.68
C ALA A 359 -9.85 -21.08 4.42
N ILE A 360 -9.61 -20.82 5.71
CA ILE A 360 -9.00 -21.78 6.62
C ILE A 360 -10.05 -22.81 7.02
N TRP A 361 -9.68 -24.09 7.01
CA TRP A 361 -10.59 -25.17 7.41
C TRP A 361 -11.15 -24.94 8.81
N ASN A 362 -12.48 -24.91 8.91
CA ASN A 362 -13.22 -24.64 10.16
C ASN A 362 -14.08 -25.86 10.62
N GLY A 363 -13.78 -27.02 10.06
CA GLY A 363 -14.50 -28.26 10.40
C GLY A 363 -15.90 -28.34 9.81
N GLY A 364 -16.52 -29.48 10.04
CA GLY A 364 -17.87 -29.83 9.67
C GLY A 364 -18.14 -31.30 10.00
N ASP A 365 -19.42 -31.69 10.09
CA ASP A 365 -19.88 -33.05 10.35
C ASP A 365 -20.72 -33.59 9.19
N TYR A 366 -21.01 -32.76 8.20
CA TYR A 366 -21.72 -33.12 6.98
C TYR A 366 -21.03 -32.52 5.75
N SER A 367 -20.85 -33.31 4.69
CA SER A 367 -20.26 -32.88 3.45
C SER A 367 -20.87 -33.51 2.21
N ILE A 368 -21.07 -32.69 1.16
CA ILE A 368 -21.48 -33.13 -0.17
C ILE A 368 -20.55 -32.61 -1.23
N GLY A 369 -20.33 -33.41 -2.25
CA GLY A 369 -19.52 -33.08 -3.42
C GLY A 369 -20.36 -33.08 -4.70
N ALA A 370 -20.08 -32.12 -5.56
CA ALA A 370 -20.60 -32.07 -6.93
C ALA A 370 -19.57 -32.70 -7.89
N PHE A 371 -19.96 -33.70 -8.64
CA PHE A 371 -19.13 -34.45 -9.59
C PHE A 371 -19.60 -34.16 -11.03
N CYS A 372 -18.66 -33.89 -11.90
CA CYS A 372 -18.90 -33.77 -13.34
C CYS A 372 -17.93 -34.71 -14.07
N ASN A 373 -18.45 -35.70 -14.80
CA ASN A 373 -17.64 -36.77 -15.41
C ASN A 373 -16.67 -37.43 -14.41
N ASP A 374 -17.20 -37.80 -13.24
CA ASP A 374 -16.49 -38.37 -12.10
C ASP A 374 -15.42 -37.47 -11.43
N GLU A 375 -15.19 -36.28 -11.94
CA GLU A 375 -14.29 -35.29 -11.32
C GLU A 375 -15.04 -34.46 -10.27
N LEU A 376 -14.45 -34.32 -9.08
CA LEU A 376 -14.99 -33.49 -7.99
C LEU A 376 -14.77 -32.01 -8.31
N VAL A 377 -15.84 -31.30 -8.61
CA VAL A 377 -15.78 -29.88 -9.08
C VAL A 377 -16.31 -28.87 -8.07
N GLY A 378 -16.83 -29.31 -6.95
CA GLY A 378 -17.25 -28.43 -5.87
C GLY A 378 -17.66 -29.21 -4.63
N VAL A 379 -17.52 -28.57 -3.47
CA VAL A 379 -17.91 -29.12 -2.17
C VAL A 379 -18.72 -28.12 -1.35
N LEU A 380 -19.63 -28.64 -0.55
CA LEU A 380 -20.27 -27.93 0.54
C LEU A 380 -20.03 -28.72 1.82
N VAL A 381 -19.60 -28.00 2.85
CA VAL A 381 -19.40 -28.55 4.21
C VAL A 381 -20.28 -27.78 5.16
N ALA A 382 -20.93 -28.47 6.07
CA ALA A 382 -21.79 -27.89 7.10
C ALA A 382 -21.50 -28.50 8.47
N LYS A 383 -21.77 -27.71 9.52
CA LYS A 383 -22.01 -28.17 10.87
C LYS A 383 -23.51 -28.34 11.04
N ASP A 384 -24.02 -29.54 10.81
CA ASP A 384 -25.46 -29.78 10.71
C ASP A 384 -26.16 -29.55 12.05
N ASN A 385 -25.52 -29.88 13.18
CA ASN A 385 -26.01 -29.57 14.51
C ASN A 385 -26.15 -28.06 14.77
N ASP A 386 -25.18 -27.28 14.29
CA ASP A 386 -25.19 -25.82 14.39
C ASP A 386 -25.98 -25.14 13.26
N LYS A 387 -26.43 -25.92 12.26
CA LYS A 387 -27.16 -25.43 11.08
C LYS A 387 -26.36 -24.40 10.24
N ILE A 388 -25.05 -24.51 10.21
CA ILE A 388 -24.17 -23.53 9.57
C ILE A 388 -23.44 -24.18 8.39
N ILE A 389 -23.52 -23.56 7.21
CA ILE A 389 -22.62 -23.87 6.10
C ILE A 389 -21.26 -23.25 6.42
N THR A 390 -20.23 -24.08 6.62
CA THR A 390 -18.88 -23.65 6.96
C THR A 390 -18.00 -23.42 5.73
N HIS A 391 -18.18 -24.23 4.69
CA HIS A 391 -17.43 -24.11 3.43
C HIS A 391 -18.33 -24.35 2.22
N LEU A 392 -18.10 -23.53 1.19
CA LEU A 392 -18.71 -23.67 -0.12
C LEU A 392 -17.66 -23.32 -1.17
N SER A 393 -17.01 -24.33 -1.69
CA SER A 393 -15.87 -24.21 -2.59
C SER A 393 -16.13 -24.83 -3.95
N THR A 394 -15.56 -24.24 -5.00
CA THR A 394 -15.55 -24.81 -6.35
C THR A 394 -14.13 -24.95 -6.85
N HIS A 395 -13.91 -25.91 -7.75
CA HIS A 395 -12.59 -26.25 -8.27
C HIS A 395 -11.97 -25.05 -9.01
N ASN A 396 -10.72 -24.71 -8.68
CA ASN A 396 -10.03 -23.52 -9.18
C ASN A 396 -9.58 -23.60 -10.67
N LYS A 397 -9.53 -24.80 -11.27
CA LYS A 397 -9.17 -25.02 -12.68
C LYS A 397 -10.36 -24.95 -13.64
N PHE A 398 -11.58 -24.77 -13.15
CA PHE A 398 -12.79 -24.72 -13.96
C PHE A 398 -13.60 -23.45 -13.74
N LEU A 399 -14.31 -23.03 -14.76
CA LEU A 399 -15.38 -22.04 -14.60
C LEU A 399 -16.69 -22.77 -14.23
N CYS A 400 -16.89 -22.94 -12.92
CA CYS A 400 -18.02 -23.69 -12.35
C CYS A 400 -19.31 -22.86 -12.32
N ARG A 401 -20.14 -22.97 -13.38
CA ARG A 401 -21.41 -22.25 -13.47
C ARG A 401 -22.54 -22.99 -12.74
N GLY A 402 -23.10 -22.36 -11.72
CA GLY A 402 -24.24 -22.90 -10.98
C GLY A 402 -23.92 -24.12 -10.09
N VAL A 403 -22.66 -24.55 -9.98
CA VAL A 403 -22.25 -25.68 -9.11
C VAL A 403 -22.52 -25.33 -7.63
N ALA A 404 -22.08 -24.16 -7.18
CA ALA A 404 -22.34 -23.69 -5.81
C ALA A 404 -23.85 -23.60 -5.52
N SER A 405 -24.64 -23.03 -6.45
CA SER A 405 -26.11 -23.00 -6.33
C SER A 405 -26.72 -24.37 -6.20
N LYS A 406 -26.21 -25.36 -6.95
CA LYS A 406 -26.73 -26.73 -6.90
C LYS A 406 -26.41 -27.38 -5.55
N LEU A 407 -25.20 -27.25 -5.06
CA LEU A 407 -24.79 -27.76 -3.76
C LEU A 407 -25.68 -27.17 -2.64
N VAL A 408 -25.82 -25.84 -2.57
CA VAL A 408 -26.64 -25.20 -1.53
C VAL A 408 -28.10 -25.64 -1.64
N LYS A 409 -28.68 -25.65 -2.86
CA LYS A 409 -30.08 -26.10 -3.06
C LYS A 409 -30.27 -27.56 -2.67
N THR A 410 -29.29 -28.44 -2.95
CA THR A 410 -29.35 -29.84 -2.55
C THR A 410 -29.32 -29.95 -1.04
N TYR A 411 -28.35 -29.31 -0.38
CA TYR A 411 -28.25 -29.32 1.08
C TYR A 411 -29.52 -28.82 1.75
N VAL A 412 -30.03 -27.64 1.35
CA VAL A 412 -31.26 -27.03 1.91
C VAL A 412 -32.48 -27.97 1.72
N ARG A 413 -32.56 -28.67 0.59
CA ARG A 413 -33.65 -29.61 0.32
C ARG A 413 -33.58 -30.86 1.23
N GLU A 414 -32.38 -31.39 1.44
CA GLU A 414 -32.10 -32.62 2.16
C GLU A 414 -31.98 -32.43 3.68
N MET A 415 -31.68 -31.19 4.12
CA MET A 415 -31.51 -30.91 5.54
C MET A 415 -32.75 -31.29 6.38
N ARG A 416 -32.50 -31.84 7.54
CA ARG A 416 -33.54 -32.15 8.53
C ARG A 416 -34.03 -30.91 9.25
N ASN A 417 -33.14 -29.96 9.47
CA ASN A 417 -33.40 -28.67 10.13
C ASN A 417 -34.23 -27.73 9.25
N LYS A 418 -35.08 -26.93 9.88
CA LYS A 418 -35.92 -25.93 9.17
C LYS A 418 -35.16 -24.64 8.84
N GLU A 419 -33.99 -24.49 9.40
CA GLU A 419 -33.20 -23.25 9.29
C GLU A 419 -31.74 -23.59 8.96
N VAL A 420 -31.09 -22.76 8.15
CA VAL A 420 -29.66 -22.82 7.80
C VAL A 420 -29.07 -21.43 7.79
N PHE A 421 -27.88 -21.29 8.36
CA PHE A 421 -27.12 -20.05 8.41
C PHE A 421 -25.87 -20.16 7.52
N VAL A 422 -25.47 -19.02 6.96
CA VAL A 422 -24.21 -18.90 6.24
C VAL A 422 -23.63 -17.50 6.41
N TYR A 423 -22.31 -17.43 6.43
CA TYR A 423 -21.54 -16.19 6.57
C TYR A 423 -20.66 -15.97 5.36
N ALA A 424 -20.86 -14.86 4.65
CA ALA A 424 -20.09 -14.50 3.47
C ALA A 424 -19.09 -13.40 3.79
N ASP A 425 -17.80 -13.65 3.55
CA ASP A 425 -16.71 -12.71 3.79
C ASP A 425 -16.89 -11.43 2.96
N LYS A 426 -17.03 -10.27 3.64
CA LYS A 426 -17.25 -8.96 3.02
C LYS A 426 -16.10 -8.53 2.14
N ARG A 427 -14.88 -8.99 2.42
CA ARG A 427 -13.71 -8.69 1.57
C ARG A 427 -13.89 -9.18 0.13
N TRP A 428 -14.61 -10.29 -0.03
CA TRP A 428 -14.82 -10.94 -1.33
C TRP A 428 -16.25 -10.84 -1.84
N THR A 429 -17.22 -10.55 -0.98
CA THR A 429 -18.62 -10.39 -1.34
C THR A 429 -18.95 -8.91 -1.42
N CYS A 430 -18.84 -8.33 -2.63
CA CYS A 430 -18.98 -6.88 -2.82
C CYS A 430 -20.39 -6.36 -2.58
N ASP A 431 -21.41 -7.20 -2.75
CA ASP A 431 -22.82 -6.84 -2.58
C ASP A 431 -23.51 -7.85 -1.65
N GLY A 432 -23.97 -7.35 -0.50
CA GLY A 432 -24.70 -8.14 0.49
C GLY A 432 -26.11 -8.49 0.07
N ASP A 433 -26.74 -7.70 -0.78
CA ASP A 433 -28.14 -7.84 -1.15
C ASP A 433 -28.35 -8.57 -2.48
N SER A 434 -27.32 -8.64 -3.34
CA SER A 434 -27.37 -9.32 -4.64
C SER A 434 -26.24 -10.33 -4.82
N ASN A 435 -26.37 -11.51 -4.20
CA ASN A 435 -25.39 -12.58 -4.29
C ASN A 435 -26.02 -13.96 -4.43
N LEU A 436 -25.20 -15.02 -4.37
CA LEU A 436 -25.65 -16.40 -4.47
C LEU A 436 -26.76 -16.74 -3.47
N PHE A 437 -26.59 -16.36 -2.21
CA PHE A 437 -27.49 -16.76 -1.14
C PHE A 437 -28.85 -16.09 -1.25
N THR A 438 -28.89 -14.80 -1.50
CA THR A 438 -30.16 -14.06 -1.73
C THR A 438 -30.91 -14.59 -2.94
N LYS A 439 -30.21 -14.96 -4.04
CA LYS A 439 -30.82 -15.56 -5.24
C LYS A 439 -31.38 -16.98 -5.00
N ILE A 440 -30.91 -17.67 -3.98
CA ILE A 440 -31.45 -19.00 -3.58
C ILE A 440 -32.62 -18.85 -2.61
N GLY A 441 -32.82 -17.68 -2.02
CA GLY A 441 -33.91 -17.40 -1.08
C GLY A 441 -33.50 -17.31 0.39
N PHE A 442 -32.21 -17.08 0.64
CA PHE A 442 -31.77 -16.71 1.98
C PHE A 442 -32.13 -15.25 2.27
N GLU A 443 -32.61 -14.99 3.47
CA GLU A 443 -32.85 -13.66 4.01
C GLU A 443 -31.53 -13.13 4.61
N ARG A 444 -31.18 -11.85 4.32
CA ARG A 444 -30.06 -11.19 4.96
C ARG A 444 -30.42 -10.86 6.42
N LEU A 445 -29.50 -11.11 7.31
CA LEU A 445 -29.57 -10.74 8.72
C LEU A 445 -28.65 -9.56 9.01
N GLU A 446 -28.50 -9.23 10.29
CA GLU A 446 -27.52 -8.27 10.76
C GLU A 446 -26.10 -8.72 10.41
N ASP A 447 -25.29 -7.77 9.98
CA ASP A 447 -23.90 -8.03 9.58
C ASP A 447 -23.05 -8.39 10.80
N ILE A 448 -22.07 -9.25 10.58
CA ILE A 448 -21.07 -9.58 11.60
C ILE A 448 -19.90 -8.61 11.49
N GLU A 449 -19.50 -8.09 12.64
CA GLU A 449 -18.38 -7.18 12.77
C GLU A 449 -17.03 -7.79 12.34
N PRO A 450 -16.01 -6.94 12.06
CA PRO A 450 -14.66 -7.41 11.75
C PRO A 450 -14.10 -8.38 12.77
N ARG A 451 -13.60 -9.52 12.30
CA ARG A 451 -12.99 -10.56 13.10
C ARG A 451 -11.52 -10.30 13.30
N ALA A 452 -11.03 -10.52 14.51
CA ALA A 452 -9.63 -10.51 14.85
C ALA A 452 -8.89 -11.75 14.32
N TRP A 453 -7.71 -11.53 13.74
CA TRP A 453 -6.75 -12.53 13.32
C TRP A 453 -5.43 -12.26 14.03
N PHE A 454 -4.76 -13.30 14.49
CA PHE A 454 -3.51 -13.19 15.24
C PHE A 454 -2.32 -13.30 14.29
N TYR A 455 -1.37 -12.40 14.44
CA TYR A 455 -0.17 -12.29 13.62
C TYR A 455 1.08 -12.31 14.49
N TYR A 456 2.09 -13.09 14.11
CA TYR A 456 3.32 -13.32 14.86
C TYR A 456 4.53 -12.89 14.02
N PRO A 457 4.94 -11.61 14.06
CA PRO A 457 5.92 -11.05 13.11
C PRO A 457 7.31 -11.67 13.20
N LYS A 458 7.70 -12.19 14.36
CA LYS A 458 9.03 -12.80 14.56
C LYS A 458 9.08 -14.27 14.12
N LYS A 459 8.02 -15.04 14.31
CA LYS A 459 8.00 -16.49 14.10
C LYS A 459 7.27 -16.90 12.83
N PHE A 460 6.16 -16.27 12.53
CA PHE A 460 5.29 -16.56 11.39
C PHE A 460 5.00 -15.30 10.57
N ARG A 461 6.04 -14.67 10.05
CA ARG A 461 5.98 -13.36 9.40
C ARG A 461 4.95 -13.24 8.27
N TYR A 462 4.63 -14.35 7.61
CA TYR A 462 3.74 -14.36 6.43
C TYR A 462 2.46 -15.14 6.67
N LEU A 463 2.03 -15.31 7.93
CA LEU A 463 0.83 -16.06 8.27
C LEU A 463 0.02 -15.33 9.34
N ARG A 464 -1.30 -15.44 9.24
CA ARG A 464 -2.24 -15.02 10.29
C ARG A 464 -3.07 -16.22 10.72
N PHE A 465 -3.49 -16.22 11.96
CA PHE A 465 -4.16 -17.33 12.61
C PHE A 465 -5.53 -16.90 13.13
N PRO A 466 -6.57 -17.76 13.03
CA PRO A 466 -7.89 -17.42 13.52
C PRO A 466 -7.97 -17.44 15.06
N ASN A 467 -7.05 -18.16 15.71
CA ASN A 467 -6.97 -18.29 17.16
C ASN A 467 -5.57 -17.92 17.64
N LYS A 468 -5.49 -17.44 18.89
CA LYS A 468 -4.21 -17.14 19.54
C LYS A 468 -3.42 -18.43 19.75
N LEU A 469 -2.15 -18.41 19.36
CA LEU A 469 -1.18 -19.47 19.67
C LEU A 469 -0.58 -19.22 21.06
N GLN A 470 0.11 -20.23 21.61
CA GLN A 470 0.87 -20.12 22.87
C GLN A 470 2.21 -19.40 22.65
N GLU A 471 2.16 -18.18 22.12
CA GLU A 471 3.34 -17.36 21.83
C GLU A 471 3.14 -15.99 22.48
N ASP A 472 4.19 -15.46 23.12
CA ASP A 472 4.11 -14.24 23.92
C ASP A 472 3.98 -12.95 23.11
N GLU A 473 4.59 -12.90 21.91
CA GLU A 473 4.56 -11.71 21.06
C GLU A 473 3.68 -11.90 19.83
N TYR A 474 2.52 -11.32 19.85
CA TYR A 474 1.62 -11.28 18.71
C TYR A 474 1.09 -9.85 18.49
N ASP A 475 0.55 -9.63 17.31
CA ASP A 475 -0.23 -8.47 16.95
C ASP A 475 -1.58 -8.94 16.40
N VAL A 476 -2.52 -8.01 16.23
CA VAL A 476 -3.86 -8.30 15.75
C VAL A 476 -4.09 -7.58 14.43
N ILE A 477 -4.71 -8.27 13.47
CA ILE A 477 -5.21 -7.69 12.24
C ILE A 477 -6.69 -8.04 12.09
N PHE A 478 -7.50 -7.09 11.62
CA PHE A 478 -8.94 -7.29 11.48
C PHE A 478 -9.33 -7.43 10.02
N ASP A 479 -10.28 -8.33 9.73
CA ASP A 479 -10.92 -8.40 8.41
C ASP A 479 -12.03 -7.34 8.25
N CYS A 480 -12.90 -7.49 7.23
CA CYS A 480 -14.04 -6.58 7.03
C CYS A 480 -15.35 -7.09 7.65
N GLY A 481 -15.32 -8.21 8.37
CA GLY A 481 -16.51 -8.89 8.86
C GLY A 481 -17.26 -9.68 7.78
N TYR A 482 -18.47 -10.09 8.10
CA TYR A 482 -19.24 -11.01 7.26
C TYR A 482 -20.66 -10.52 7.06
N PHE A 483 -21.21 -10.76 5.87
CA PHE A 483 -22.64 -10.74 5.65
C PHE A 483 -23.23 -12.04 6.21
N SER A 484 -24.31 -11.93 6.98
CA SER A 484 -25.00 -13.05 7.59
C SER A 484 -26.34 -13.32 6.87
N TYR A 485 -26.61 -14.59 6.61
CA TYR A 485 -27.82 -14.99 5.92
C TYR A 485 -28.46 -16.20 6.59
N LYS A 486 -29.81 -16.25 6.53
CA LYS A 486 -30.64 -17.33 7.06
C LYS A 486 -31.58 -17.84 5.98
N PHE A 487 -31.64 -19.14 5.81
CA PHE A 487 -32.70 -19.82 5.06
C PHE A 487 -33.66 -20.47 6.02
N SER A 488 -34.98 -20.29 5.79
CA SER A 488 -36.06 -20.94 6.59
C SER A 488 -36.93 -21.78 5.67
N LYS A 489 -36.98 -23.08 5.91
CA LYS A 489 -37.80 -24.04 5.14
C LYS A 489 -39.27 -23.75 5.42
N GLY A 490 -40.08 -23.47 4.42
CA GLY A 490 -41.51 -23.22 4.53
C GLY A 490 -41.97 -21.77 4.47
N LYS A 491 -41.02 -20.78 4.50
CA LYS A 491 -41.33 -19.41 4.09
C LYS A 491 -41.28 -19.31 2.55
N LYS A 492 -42.36 -18.99 1.89
CA LYS A 492 -42.31 -18.52 0.50
C LYS A 492 -41.47 -17.25 0.46
N PRO A 493 -40.54 -17.09 -0.49
CA PRO A 493 -39.85 -15.81 -0.66
C PRO A 493 -40.96 -14.71 -0.79
N LYS A 494 -40.82 -13.63 -0.03
CA LYS A 494 -41.62 -12.43 -0.26
C LYS A 494 -41.40 -12.06 -1.72
N ALA A 495 -42.46 -12.06 -2.50
CA ALA A 495 -42.44 -11.54 -3.86
C ALA A 495 -41.90 -10.11 -3.73
N SER A 496 -40.67 -9.89 -4.22
CA SER A 496 -40.21 -8.54 -4.46
C SER A 496 -41.25 -7.92 -5.38
N GLU A 497 -41.90 -6.84 -4.93
CA GLU A 497 -42.78 -6.02 -5.72
C GLU A 497 -42.14 -5.84 -7.11
N ARG A 498 -42.80 -6.42 -8.11
CA ARG A 498 -42.53 -6.10 -9.51
C ARG A 498 -42.93 -4.62 -9.64
N ILE A 499 -41.93 -3.76 -9.60
CA ILE A 499 -42.10 -2.42 -10.16
C ILE A 499 -42.29 -2.66 -11.64
N LEU A 500 -43.53 -2.60 -12.08
CA LEU A 500 -43.94 -2.34 -13.44
C LEU A 500 -43.55 -0.89 -13.73
N GLU A 501 -42.50 -0.71 -14.56
CA GLU A 501 -42.46 0.29 -15.63
C GLU A 501 -41.19 0.06 -16.47
#